data_d3a5b0a00073933f0910cd27c5440c6a
#
_entry.id   d3a5b0a00073933f0910cd27c5440c6a
#
_cell.length_a   1.000
_cell.length_b   1.000
_cell.length_c   1.000
_cell.angle_alpha   90.00
_cell.angle_beta   90.00
_cell.angle_gamma   90.00
#
_symmetry.space_group_name_H-M   'P 1'
#
loop_
_entity.id
_entity.type
_entity.pdbx_description
1 polymer ?
#
loop_
_entity_poly.entity_id
_entity_poly.type
_entity_poly.pdbx_seq_one_letter_code
_entity_poly.pdbx_strand_id
1 'polypeptide(L)'
;MNQTSYQNIPPVFIVSSGRAGTTLLRGLLNGSNQIHIPPESDFITRVYPFYHNKQQFSDEDYKKIVKLFINTSEDNGWEMTEDYLLTCLKDQAPQTFTDINSTIYNAYLKQVGLDSQQWGIKRPVLIAGIDRIIRTFPEAKIVHVVRDGRDVFLSYKEIHRKDAVKFGPQGVVTNALYWIDGLRRIEEINDIDFYELRYEDLLSDPAPELKKLCVFLEIDYEKFITDESDETIIKNTALKTKDKLFIRKISEIKPTNTKKYLTKMSQLERFIYELIAAPYLMKYHYPIEFKIVTSPLLFPLRNFAYLGARLFNNWRYQRRDIETYNK
;
A
#
# COMPACT_ATOMS: atom_id res chain seq x y z
N MET A 1 18.96 30.82 -11.79
CA MET A 1 17.97 30.32 -10.82
C MET A 1 18.38 28.89 -10.52
N ASN A 2 18.79 28.60 -9.29
CA ASN A 2 19.27 27.26 -8.91
C ASN A 2 18.14 26.26 -9.13
N GLN A 3 18.34 25.32 -10.06
CA GLN A 3 17.61 24.08 -10.06
C GLN A 3 17.88 23.39 -8.72
N THR A 4 16.94 23.46 -7.80
CA THR A 4 16.91 22.60 -6.64
C THR A 4 16.76 21.19 -7.18
N SER A 5 17.87 20.48 -7.33
CA SER A 5 17.84 19.04 -7.54
C SER A 5 17.08 18.48 -6.32
N TYR A 6 15.84 18.08 -6.51
CA TYR A 6 15.17 17.25 -5.53
C TYR A 6 16.09 16.07 -5.30
N GLN A 7 16.61 15.93 -4.08
CA GLN A 7 17.46 14.79 -3.73
C GLN A 7 16.67 13.55 -4.16
N ASN A 8 17.30 12.68 -4.92
CA ASN A 8 16.71 11.43 -5.41
C ASN A 8 16.56 10.44 -4.24
N ILE A 9 15.76 10.82 -3.23
CA ILE A 9 15.46 9.93 -2.12
C ILE A 9 14.45 8.89 -2.63
N PRO A 10 14.77 7.59 -2.54
CA PRO A 10 13.90 6.54 -3.02
C PRO A 10 12.51 6.61 -2.36
N PRO A 11 11.42 6.48 -3.11
CA PRO A 11 10.09 6.50 -2.53
C PRO A 11 9.80 5.23 -1.71
N VAL A 12 8.88 5.36 -0.74
CA VAL A 12 8.44 4.24 0.12
C VAL A 12 7.08 3.72 -0.35
N PHE A 13 6.96 2.41 -0.56
CA PHE A 13 5.69 1.77 -0.91
C PHE A 13 5.23 0.82 0.19
N ILE A 14 4.07 1.10 0.79
CA ILE A 14 3.43 0.22 1.77
C ILE A 14 2.36 -0.61 1.05
N VAL A 15 2.61 -1.91 0.96
CA VAL A 15 1.76 -2.87 0.26
C VAL A 15 1.27 -3.99 1.19
N SER A 16 0.15 -4.62 0.85
CA SER A 16 -0.39 -5.76 1.59
C SER A 16 -1.51 -6.44 0.79
N SER A 17 -2.01 -7.57 1.28
CA SER A 17 -3.25 -8.18 0.78
C SER A 17 -4.52 -7.39 1.16
N GLY A 18 -4.38 -6.17 1.70
CA GLY A 18 -5.47 -5.34 2.21
C GLY A 18 -5.88 -5.67 3.64
N ARG A 19 -6.46 -4.69 4.33
CA ARG A 19 -6.95 -4.82 5.72
C ARG A 19 -5.90 -5.30 6.73
N ALA A 20 -4.62 -5.15 6.41
CA ALA A 20 -3.49 -5.60 7.23
C ALA A 20 -2.93 -4.53 8.18
N GLY A 21 -3.58 -3.38 8.34
CA GLY A 21 -3.11 -2.32 9.24
C GLY A 21 -2.22 -1.27 8.58
N THR A 22 -2.12 -1.26 7.26
CA THR A 22 -1.32 -0.28 6.50
C THR A 22 -1.70 1.18 6.78
N THR A 23 -2.95 1.45 7.17
CA THR A 23 -3.39 2.80 7.57
C THR A 23 -2.80 3.23 8.92
N LEU A 24 -2.63 2.30 9.86
CA LEU A 24 -1.92 2.56 11.11
C LEU A 24 -0.46 2.91 10.82
N LEU A 25 0.22 2.08 10.03
CA LEU A 25 1.61 2.31 9.66
C LEU A 25 1.82 3.64 8.93
N ARG A 26 0.92 3.97 7.96
CA ARG A 26 0.90 5.29 7.31
C ARG A 26 0.84 6.41 8.33
N GLY A 27 -0.06 6.30 9.31
CA GLY A 27 -0.23 7.31 10.34
C GLY A 27 1.03 7.51 11.20
N LEU A 28 1.68 6.42 11.58
CA LEU A 28 2.93 6.46 12.34
C LEU A 28 4.07 7.11 11.52
N LEU A 29 4.24 6.74 10.26
CA LEU A 29 5.27 7.32 9.39
C LEU A 29 5.04 8.81 9.15
N ASN A 30 3.81 9.23 8.88
CA ASN A 30 3.47 10.64 8.75
C ASN A 30 3.72 11.41 10.07
N GLY A 31 3.47 10.79 11.22
CA GLY A 31 3.75 11.35 12.54
C GLY A 31 5.25 11.56 12.82
N SER A 32 6.14 10.80 12.18
CA SER A 32 7.59 10.98 12.35
C SER A 32 8.15 12.24 11.67
N ASN A 33 7.38 12.89 10.82
CA ASN A 33 7.78 14.07 10.03
C ASN A 33 9.02 13.88 9.15
N GLN A 34 9.30 12.66 8.73
CA GLN A 34 10.45 12.32 7.87
C GLN A 34 10.01 11.78 6.51
N ILE A 35 8.91 11.03 6.51
CA ILE A 35 8.27 10.47 5.33
C ILE A 35 6.83 10.94 5.34
N HIS A 36 6.36 11.46 4.22
CA HIS A 36 4.94 11.76 4.05
C HIS A 36 4.30 10.84 3.02
N ILE A 37 3.25 10.18 3.45
CA ILE A 37 2.46 9.27 2.62
C ILE A 37 1.11 9.93 2.34
N PRO A 38 0.92 10.48 1.12
CA PRO A 38 -0.30 11.17 0.70
C PRO A 38 -1.54 10.27 0.74
N PRO A 39 -2.72 10.79 0.43
CA PRO A 39 -3.91 9.99 0.18
C PRO A 39 -3.67 8.88 -0.85
N GLU A 40 -4.50 7.82 -0.82
CA GLU A 40 -4.33 6.68 -1.72
C GLU A 40 -4.54 7.06 -3.19
N SER A 41 -3.69 6.52 -4.08
CA SER A 41 -3.83 6.62 -5.52
C SER A 41 -3.43 5.30 -6.19
N ASP A 42 -4.12 4.93 -7.24
CA ASP A 42 -3.77 3.77 -8.10
C ASP A 42 -2.98 4.21 -9.35
N PHE A 43 -2.70 5.51 -9.50
CA PHE A 43 -2.15 6.11 -10.71
C PHE A 43 -0.92 5.38 -11.24
N ILE A 44 0.11 5.23 -10.42
CA ILE A 44 1.38 4.65 -10.83
C ILE A 44 1.22 3.28 -11.50
N THR A 45 0.39 2.41 -10.95
CA THR A 45 0.24 1.05 -11.49
C THR A 45 -0.79 0.97 -12.60
N ARG A 46 -1.84 1.80 -12.58
CA ARG A 46 -2.90 1.82 -13.60
C ARG A 46 -2.46 2.45 -14.90
N VAL A 47 -1.60 3.47 -14.82
CA VAL A 47 -1.16 4.26 -15.96
C VAL A 47 0.14 3.71 -16.56
N TYR A 48 0.89 2.93 -15.78
CA TYR A 48 2.13 2.29 -16.22
C TYR A 48 2.05 1.61 -17.60
N PRO A 49 1.06 0.77 -17.94
CA PRO A 49 1.04 0.07 -19.23
C PRO A 49 1.05 0.98 -20.45
N PHE A 50 0.60 2.22 -20.29
CA PHE A 50 0.39 3.18 -21.39
C PHE A 50 1.56 4.15 -21.55
N TYR A 51 2.36 4.38 -20.48
CA TYR A 51 3.38 5.42 -20.48
C TYR A 51 4.79 4.98 -20.06
N HIS A 52 4.99 3.77 -19.56
CA HIS A 52 6.29 3.34 -19.00
C HIS A 52 7.45 3.37 -20.00
N ASN A 53 7.21 3.14 -21.30
CA ASN A 53 8.22 3.18 -22.35
C ASN A 53 8.30 4.54 -23.06
N LYS A 54 7.45 5.52 -22.69
CA LYS A 54 7.43 6.80 -23.36
C LYS A 54 8.59 7.66 -22.90
N GLN A 55 9.36 8.14 -23.85
CA GLN A 55 10.40 9.15 -23.71
C GLN A 55 9.90 10.43 -24.37
N GLN A 56 9.94 11.55 -23.68
CA GLN A 56 9.38 12.84 -24.11
C GLN A 56 7.84 12.87 -24.08
N PHE A 57 7.31 13.88 -23.41
CA PHE A 57 5.87 14.08 -23.22
C PHE A 57 5.46 15.41 -23.84
N SER A 58 4.40 15.39 -24.63
CA SER A 58 3.77 16.59 -25.19
C SER A 58 2.83 17.24 -24.17
N ASP A 59 2.43 18.49 -24.44
CA ASP A 59 1.39 19.18 -23.67
C ASP A 59 0.08 18.38 -23.59
N GLU A 60 -0.25 17.65 -24.65
CA GLU A 60 -1.45 16.79 -24.69
C GLU A 60 -1.30 15.56 -23.79
N ASP A 61 -0.10 14.99 -23.73
CA ASP A 61 0.21 13.91 -22.77
C ASP A 61 0.07 14.40 -21.34
N TYR A 62 0.59 15.59 -21.02
CA TYR A 62 0.46 16.15 -19.66
C TYR A 62 -1.00 16.35 -19.28
N LYS A 63 -1.84 16.90 -20.17
CA LYS A 63 -3.27 17.05 -19.91
C LYS A 63 -3.95 15.71 -19.64
N LYS A 64 -3.65 14.68 -20.45
CA LYS A 64 -4.22 13.34 -20.25
C LYS A 64 -3.73 12.68 -18.95
N ILE A 65 -2.44 12.81 -18.65
CA ILE A 65 -1.82 12.29 -17.42
C ILE A 65 -2.48 12.93 -16.19
N VAL A 66 -2.68 14.25 -16.19
CA VAL A 66 -3.33 14.96 -15.07
C VAL A 66 -4.76 14.46 -14.86
N LYS A 67 -5.55 14.32 -15.94
CA LYS A 67 -6.90 13.74 -15.83
C LYS A 67 -6.90 12.33 -15.28
N LEU A 68 -5.99 11.47 -15.75
CA LEU A 68 -5.84 10.10 -15.25
C LEU A 68 -5.45 10.09 -13.78
N PHE A 69 -4.55 10.98 -13.35
CA PHE A 69 -4.16 11.11 -11.95
C PHE A 69 -5.35 11.51 -11.07
N ILE A 70 -6.08 12.54 -11.46
CA ILE A 70 -7.25 13.00 -10.71
C ILE A 70 -8.32 11.90 -10.64
N ASN A 71 -8.65 11.25 -11.75
CA ASN A 71 -9.63 10.17 -11.80
C ASN A 71 -9.26 8.96 -10.92
N THR A 72 -7.97 8.67 -10.74
CA THR A 72 -7.48 7.58 -9.88
C THR A 72 -7.32 7.98 -8.41
N SER A 73 -7.46 9.29 -8.11
CA SER A 73 -7.13 9.88 -6.80
C SER A 73 -8.29 10.70 -6.21
N GLU A 74 -9.35 10.97 -6.97
CA GLU A 74 -10.42 11.94 -6.68
C GLU A 74 -11.14 11.70 -5.34
N ASP A 75 -11.46 10.46 -5.03
CA ASP A 75 -12.15 10.10 -3.78
C ASP A 75 -11.25 10.14 -2.53
N ASN A 76 -9.97 10.47 -2.69
CA ASN A 76 -8.95 10.21 -1.68
C ASN A 76 -8.35 11.48 -1.02
N GLY A 77 -8.80 12.69 -1.40
CA GLY A 77 -8.43 13.92 -0.69
C GLY A 77 -7.08 14.56 -1.09
N TRP A 78 -6.63 14.37 -2.33
CA TRP A 78 -5.40 14.98 -2.85
C TRP A 78 -5.48 16.51 -3.01
N GLU A 79 -6.66 17.03 -3.31
CA GLU A 79 -6.98 18.48 -3.37
C GLU A 79 -6.06 19.32 -4.30
N MET A 80 -5.35 18.68 -5.24
CA MET A 80 -4.58 19.35 -6.27
C MET A 80 -5.47 19.67 -7.49
N THR A 81 -5.37 20.90 -8.00
CA THR A 81 -6.10 21.31 -9.21
C THR A 81 -5.39 20.83 -10.47
N GLU A 82 -6.15 20.66 -11.57
CA GLU A 82 -5.58 20.34 -12.89
C GLU A 82 -4.53 21.40 -13.32
N ASP A 83 -4.84 22.68 -13.18
CA ASP A 83 -3.96 23.78 -13.57
C ASP A 83 -2.64 23.78 -12.80
N TYR A 84 -2.69 23.49 -11.48
CA TYR A 84 -1.49 23.41 -10.68
C TYR A 84 -0.58 22.25 -11.13
N LEU A 85 -1.16 21.06 -11.33
CA LEU A 85 -0.41 19.90 -11.81
C LEU A 85 0.16 20.10 -13.21
N LEU A 86 -0.62 20.68 -14.14
CA LEU A 86 -0.16 21.01 -15.47
C LEU A 86 1.01 22.00 -15.44
N THR A 87 0.94 23.01 -14.58
CA THR A 87 2.03 23.97 -14.39
C THR A 87 3.29 23.27 -13.89
N CYS A 88 3.18 22.42 -12.85
CA CYS A 88 4.31 21.66 -12.33
C CYS A 88 4.96 20.75 -13.37
N LEU A 89 4.15 20.02 -14.17
CA LEU A 89 4.67 19.15 -15.22
C LEU A 89 5.36 19.93 -16.34
N LYS A 90 4.82 21.09 -16.74
CA LYS A 90 5.46 21.95 -17.76
C LYS A 90 6.77 22.56 -17.28
N ASP A 91 6.80 23.03 -16.04
CA ASP A 91 8.00 23.66 -15.45
C ASP A 91 9.14 22.66 -15.26
N GLN A 92 8.83 21.43 -14.85
CA GLN A 92 9.83 20.37 -14.64
C GLN A 92 10.21 19.63 -15.92
N ALA A 93 9.34 19.66 -16.96
CA ALA A 93 9.51 18.96 -18.23
C ALA A 93 10.02 17.52 -18.09
N PRO A 94 9.31 16.65 -17.32
CA PRO A 94 9.73 15.27 -17.06
C PRO A 94 9.88 14.47 -18.36
N GLN A 95 10.95 13.64 -18.43
CA GLN A 95 11.29 12.89 -19.63
C GLN A 95 10.83 11.43 -19.57
N THR A 96 10.64 10.89 -18.38
CA THR A 96 10.26 9.48 -18.16
C THR A 96 8.99 9.37 -17.34
N PHE A 97 8.39 8.19 -17.33
CA PHE A 97 7.25 7.92 -16.46
C PHE A 97 7.62 7.99 -14.97
N THR A 98 8.87 7.67 -14.62
CA THR A 98 9.43 7.87 -13.29
C THR A 98 9.43 9.35 -12.90
N ASP A 99 9.91 10.23 -13.80
CA ASP A 99 9.94 11.66 -13.55
C ASP A 99 8.53 12.26 -13.43
N ILE A 100 7.57 11.78 -14.23
CA ILE A 100 6.16 12.17 -14.12
C ILE A 100 5.63 11.89 -12.71
N ASN A 101 5.84 10.65 -12.20
CA ASN A 101 5.39 10.30 -10.86
C ASN A 101 6.09 11.16 -9.80
N SER A 102 7.42 11.27 -9.86
CA SER A 102 8.19 12.09 -8.91
C SER A 102 7.72 13.55 -8.91
N THR A 103 7.45 14.12 -10.07
CA THR A 103 6.92 15.49 -10.20
C THR A 103 5.58 15.64 -9.51
N ILE A 104 4.64 14.71 -9.74
CA ILE A 104 3.29 14.75 -9.14
C ILE A 104 3.36 14.65 -7.61
N TYR A 105 4.13 13.68 -7.07
CA TYR A 105 4.23 13.50 -5.62
C TYR A 105 4.97 14.65 -4.93
N ASN A 106 6.04 15.17 -5.54
CA ASN A 106 6.75 16.33 -5.02
C ASN A 106 5.89 17.61 -5.11
N ALA A 107 5.08 17.77 -6.16
CA ALA A 107 4.12 18.87 -6.26
C ALA A 107 3.11 18.85 -5.10
N TYR A 108 2.63 17.64 -4.73
CA TYR A 108 1.78 17.49 -3.55
C TYR A 108 2.50 17.89 -2.26
N LEU A 109 3.71 17.38 -2.02
CA LEU A 109 4.48 17.72 -0.82
C LEU A 109 4.71 19.24 -0.73
N LYS A 110 5.08 19.87 -1.82
CA LYS A 110 5.27 21.32 -1.90
C LYS A 110 3.97 22.07 -1.56
N GLN A 111 2.85 21.62 -2.12
CA GLN A 111 1.55 22.26 -1.86
C GLN A 111 1.14 22.21 -0.38
N VAL A 112 1.50 21.13 0.31
CA VAL A 112 1.18 20.95 1.74
C VAL A 112 2.29 21.42 2.69
N GLY A 113 3.38 21.99 2.18
CA GLY A 113 4.48 22.52 2.99
C GLY A 113 5.43 21.47 3.55
N LEU A 114 5.58 20.33 2.86
CA LEU A 114 6.40 19.17 3.25
C LEU A 114 7.44 18.80 2.18
N ASP A 115 7.87 19.77 1.38
CA ASP A 115 8.75 19.59 0.22
C ASP A 115 10.17 19.10 0.54
N SER A 116 10.57 19.11 1.83
CA SER A 116 11.83 18.55 2.31
C SER A 116 11.75 17.09 2.73
N GLN A 117 10.58 16.47 2.65
CA GLN A 117 10.37 15.09 3.11
C GLN A 117 10.46 14.07 1.98
N GLN A 118 10.75 12.82 2.36
CA GLN A 118 10.58 11.67 1.48
C GLN A 118 9.09 11.39 1.26
N TRP A 119 8.69 11.15 0.02
CA TRP A 119 7.33 10.73 -0.24
C TRP A 119 7.18 9.21 -0.27
N GLY A 120 5.98 8.74 0.01
CA GLY A 120 5.64 7.33 -0.12
C GLY A 120 4.21 7.13 -0.62
N ILE A 121 3.86 5.91 -0.90
CA ILE A 121 2.50 5.49 -1.29
C ILE A 121 2.05 4.34 -0.39
N LYS A 122 0.86 4.48 0.19
CA LYS A 122 0.17 3.39 0.86
C LYS A 122 -1.10 3.05 0.10
N ARG A 123 -1.09 1.92 -0.59
CA ARG A 123 -2.28 1.39 -1.22
C ARG A 123 -2.19 -0.14 -1.30
N PRO A 124 -3.02 -0.89 -0.58
CA PRO A 124 -2.91 -2.36 -0.54
C PRO A 124 -2.92 -3.02 -1.92
N VAL A 125 -3.79 -2.57 -2.82
CA VAL A 125 -3.93 -3.15 -4.16
C VAL A 125 -2.67 -3.03 -5.03
N LEU A 126 -1.71 -2.16 -4.68
CA LEU A 126 -0.44 -2.03 -5.41
C LEU A 126 0.38 -3.32 -5.43
N ILE A 127 0.14 -4.21 -4.46
CA ILE A 127 0.76 -5.55 -4.46
C ILE A 127 0.46 -6.33 -5.74
N ALA A 128 -0.69 -6.09 -6.38
CA ALA A 128 -1.05 -6.73 -7.65
C ALA A 128 -0.21 -6.23 -8.86
N GLY A 129 0.38 -5.06 -8.75
CA GLY A 129 1.25 -4.46 -9.77
C GLY A 129 2.62 -4.11 -9.21
N ILE A 130 3.12 -4.88 -8.26
CA ILE A 130 4.40 -4.63 -7.60
C ILE A 130 5.58 -4.62 -8.59
N ASP A 131 5.53 -5.46 -9.62
CA ASP A 131 6.50 -5.48 -10.73
C ASP A 131 6.58 -4.13 -11.46
N ARG A 132 5.46 -3.44 -11.62
CA ARG A 132 5.41 -2.12 -12.25
C ARG A 132 6.04 -1.03 -11.37
N ILE A 133 5.86 -1.14 -10.06
CA ILE A 133 6.50 -0.24 -9.08
C ILE A 133 8.00 -0.39 -9.15
N ILE A 134 8.49 -1.62 -9.09
CA ILE A 134 9.92 -1.95 -9.12
C ILE A 134 10.58 -1.47 -10.43
N ARG A 135 9.91 -1.67 -11.56
CA ARG A 135 10.40 -1.18 -12.86
C ARG A 135 10.38 0.34 -12.97
N THR A 136 9.45 1.01 -12.29
CA THR A 136 9.38 2.49 -12.28
C THR A 136 10.40 3.09 -11.32
N PHE A 137 10.58 2.47 -10.15
CA PHE A 137 11.47 2.91 -9.08
C PHE A 137 12.32 1.74 -8.58
N PRO A 138 13.43 1.39 -9.27
CA PRO A 138 14.28 0.28 -8.86
C PRO A 138 14.87 0.42 -7.45
N GLU A 139 15.08 1.65 -6.99
CA GLU A 139 15.61 1.98 -5.66
C GLU A 139 14.50 2.13 -4.58
N ALA A 140 13.23 1.87 -4.92
CA ALA A 140 12.13 2.04 -3.98
C ALA A 140 12.26 1.14 -2.76
N LYS A 141 11.90 1.67 -1.59
CA LYS A 141 11.81 0.89 -0.36
C LYS A 141 10.41 0.32 -0.20
N ILE A 142 10.30 -1.00 -0.21
CA ILE A 142 9.02 -1.71 -0.14
C ILE A 142 8.78 -2.21 1.28
N VAL A 143 7.67 -1.80 1.89
CA VAL A 143 7.22 -2.32 3.18
C VAL A 143 5.98 -3.19 2.97
N HIS A 144 6.15 -4.49 3.15
CA HIS A 144 5.07 -5.45 3.06
C HIS A 144 4.45 -5.70 4.43
N VAL A 145 3.20 -5.32 4.61
CA VAL A 145 2.49 -5.55 5.87
C VAL A 145 1.68 -6.83 5.80
N VAL A 146 2.01 -7.78 6.67
CA VAL A 146 1.32 -9.07 6.81
C VAL A 146 0.44 -9.05 8.05
N ARG A 147 -0.75 -9.61 7.95
CA ARG A 147 -1.68 -9.86 9.05
C ARG A 147 -2.31 -11.23 8.90
N ASP A 148 -2.73 -11.86 10.03
CA ASP A 148 -3.47 -13.11 9.99
C ASP A 148 -4.64 -13.02 9.01
N GLY A 149 -4.61 -13.87 7.99
CA GLY A 149 -5.58 -13.83 6.91
C GLY A 149 -7.03 -14.04 7.36
N ARG A 150 -7.24 -14.74 8.49
CA ARG A 150 -8.57 -14.95 9.10
C ARG A 150 -9.12 -13.64 9.67
N ASP A 151 -8.27 -12.81 10.29
CA ASP A 151 -8.65 -11.47 10.74
C ASP A 151 -8.82 -10.49 9.56
N VAL A 152 -8.04 -10.66 8.50
CA VAL A 152 -8.23 -9.95 7.23
C VAL A 152 -9.60 -10.27 6.65
N PHE A 153 -9.97 -11.54 6.56
CA PHE A 153 -11.29 -11.98 6.10
C PHE A 153 -12.43 -11.33 6.89
N LEU A 154 -12.35 -11.36 8.22
CA LEU A 154 -13.36 -10.70 9.07
C LEU A 154 -13.48 -9.22 8.77
N SER A 155 -12.35 -8.52 8.59
CA SER A 155 -12.36 -7.10 8.27
C SER A 155 -13.00 -6.78 6.92
N TYR A 156 -12.91 -7.68 5.93
CA TYR A 156 -13.65 -7.56 4.67
C TYR A 156 -15.13 -7.89 4.83
N LYS A 157 -15.46 -8.95 5.59
CA LYS A 157 -16.84 -9.37 5.85
C LYS A 157 -17.66 -8.30 6.57
N GLU A 158 -17.01 -7.50 7.44
CA GLU A 158 -17.64 -6.41 8.20
C GLU A 158 -17.87 -5.13 7.36
N ILE A 159 -17.47 -5.07 6.09
CA ILE A 159 -17.73 -3.92 5.23
C ILE A 159 -19.17 -3.95 4.75
N HIS A 160 -20.04 -3.19 5.39
CA HIS A 160 -21.49 -3.09 5.07
C HIS A 160 -21.81 -1.96 4.08
N ARG A 161 -21.03 -1.79 3.01
CA ARG A 161 -21.27 -0.76 1.98
C ARG A 161 -21.92 -1.38 0.74
N LYS A 162 -22.78 -0.61 0.04
CA LYS A 162 -23.37 -1.04 -1.22
C LYS A 162 -22.34 -1.44 -2.28
N ASP A 163 -21.12 -0.91 -2.18
CA ASP A 163 -19.99 -1.14 -3.06
C ASP A 163 -18.88 -2.00 -2.42
N ALA A 164 -19.20 -2.75 -1.36
CA ALA A 164 -18.23 -3.58 -0.62
C ALA A 164 -17.38 -4.50 -1.51
N VAL A 165 -17.96 -5.02 -2.59
CA VAL A 165 -17.26 -5.87 -3.58
C VAL A 165 -16.08 -5.14 -4.25
N LYS A 166 -16.13 -3.81 -4.34
CA LYS A 166 -15.02 -3.01 -4.88
C LYS A 166 -13.79 -3.01 -3.96
N PHE A 167 -13.98 -3.20 -2.65
CA PHE A 167 -12.89 -3.19 -1.66
C PHE A 167 -12.15 -4.52 -1.56
N GLY A 168 -12.77 -5.64 -1.95
CA GLY A 168 -12.15 -6.96 -1.92
C GLY A 168 -13.15 -8.09 -1.68
N PRO A 169 -12.69 -9.35 -1.72
CA PRO A 169 -13.56 -10.51 -1.63
C PRO A 169 -14.08 -10.73 -0.20
N GLN A 170 -15.39 -10.89 -0.06
CA GLN A 170 -16.07 -11.13 1.22
C GLN A 170 -16.35 -12.61 1.51
N GLY A 171 -16.22 -13.50 0.52
CA GLY A 171 -16.37 -14.94 0.71
C GLY A 171 -15.10 -15.57 1.30
N VAL A 172 -15.25 -16.56 2.18
CA VAL A 172 -14.13 -17.21 2.88
C VAL A 172 -13.10 -17.81 1.93
N VAL A 173 -13.53 -18.52 0.88
CA VAL A 173 -12.65 -19.12 -0.14
C VAL A 173 -11.94 -18.05 -0.96
N THR A 174 -12.71 -17.11 -1.50
CA THR A 174 -12.16 -16.06 -2.37
C THR A 174 -11.24 -15.12 -1.61
N ASN A 175 -11.49 -14.87 -0.32
CA ASN A 175 -10.64 -14.05 0.52
C ASN A 175 -9.33 -14.79 0.87
N ALA A 176 -9.38 -16.07 1.22
CA ALA A 176 -8.19 -16.88 1.47
C ALA A 176 -7.27 -16.91 0.24
N LEU A 177 -7.82 -17.15 -0.95
CA LEU A 177 -7.08 -17.14 -2.20
C LEU A 177 -6.49 -15.75 -2.54
N TYR A 178 -7.25 -14.68 -2.28
CA TYR A 178 -6.78 -13.31 -2.50
C TYR A 178 -5.64 -12.95 -1.55
N TRP A 179 -5.74 -13.34 -0.28
CA TRP A 179 -4.69 -13.14 0.72
C TRP A 179 -3.39 -13.86 0.31
N ILE A 180 -3.49 -15.12 -0.10
CA ILE A 180 -2.35 -15.92 -0.56
C ILE A 180 -1.75 -15.34 -1.85
N ASP A 181 -2.58 -14.90 -2.80
CA ASP A 181 -2.07 -14.30 -4.05
C ASP A 181 -1.20 -13.07 -3.76
N GLY A 182 -1.61 -12.22 -2.79
CA GLY A 182 -0.79 -11.09 -2.36
C GLY A 182 0.56 -11.51 -1.77
N LEU A 183 0.58 -12.51 -0.88
CA LEU A 183 1.82 -13.02 -0.29
C LEU A 183 2.77 -13.60 -1.35
N ARG A 184 2.24 -14.39 -2.29
CA ARG A 184 3.03 -15.00 -3.37
C ARG A 184 3.63 -13.98 -4.32
N ARG A 185 2.99 -12.83 -4.51
CA ARG A 185 3.55 -11.76 -5.36
C ARG A 185 4.81 -11.15 -4.76
N ILE A 186 4.87 -11.05 -3.45
CA ILE A 186 6.10 -10.60 -2.76
C ILE A 186 7.18 -11.67 -2.83
N GLU A 187 6.85 -12.95 -2.65
CA GLU A 187 7.81 -14.05 -2.76
C GLU A 187 8.45 -14.19 -4.15
N GLU A 188 7.77 -13.73 -5.20
CA GLU A 188 8.25 -13.76 -6.58
C GLU A 188 9.18 -12.59 -6.93
N ILE A 189 9.39 -11.64 -6.00
CA ILE A 189 10.33 -10.53 -6.17
C ILE A 189 11.74 -11.01 -5.84
N ASN A 190 12.66 -10.93 -6.81
CA ASN A 190 14.02 -11.44 -6.64
C ASN A 190 15.09 -10.34 -6.51
N ASP A 191 14.82 -9.10 -6.95
CA ASP A 191 15.87 -8.10 -7.19
C ASP A 191 15.76 -6.85 -6.31
N ILE A 192 14.89 -6.87 -5.29
CA ILE A 192 14.69 -5.75 -4.38
C ILE A 192 14.58 -6.22 -2.94
N ASP A 193 15.27 -5.53 -2.04
CA ASP A 193 15.07 -5.67 -0.61
C ASP A 193 13.70 -5.10 -0.21
N PHE A 194 12.94 -5.90 0.53
CA PHE A 194 11.71 -5.44 1.15
C PHE A 194 11.71 -5.73 2.64
N TYR A 195 11.07 -4.86 3.41
CA TYR A 195 10.85 -5.07 4.83
C TYR A 195 9.48 -5.70 5.05
N GLU A 196 9.46 -6.85 5.71
CA GLU A 196 8.23 -7.53 6.07
C GLU A 196 7.84 -7.22 7.51
N LEU A 197 6.68 -6.57 7.70
CA LEU A 197 6.15 -6.18 8.98
C LEU A 197 4.90 -7.00 9.31
N ARG A 198 4.95 -7.81 10.37
CA ARG A 198 3.74 -8.44 10.90
C ARG A 198 2.95 -7.44 11.74
N TYR A 199 1.68 -7.29 11.40
CA TYR A 199 0.77 -6.39 12.10
C TYR A 199 0.66 -6.70 13.59
N GLU A 200 0.62 -7.98 13.93
CA GLU A 200 0.51 -8.46 15.31
C GLU A 200 1.75 -8.08 16.13
N ASP A 201 2.94 -8.15 15.54
CA ASP A 201 4.19 -7.78 16.22
C ASP A 201 4.26 -6.27 16.46
N LEU A 202 3.85 -5.47 15.47
CA LEU A 202 3.70 -4.02 15.63
C LEU A 202 2.71 -3.63 16.74
N LEU A 203 1.64 -4.41 16.94
CA LEU A 203 0.67 -4.12 18.00
C LEU A 203 1.13 -4.59 19.37
N SER A 204 1.87 -5.72 19.45
CA SER A 204 2.30 -6.29 20.73
C SER A 204 3.50 -5.60 21.33
N ASP A 205 4.47 -5.22 20.49
CA ASP A 205 5.69 -4.53 20.89
C ASP A 205 6.13 -3.54 19.78
N PRO A 206 5.55 -2.33 19.72
CA PRO A 206 5.79 -1.38 18.66
C PRO A 206 7.24 -0.90 18.54
N ALA A 207 7.92 -0.71 19.67
CA ALA A 207 9.22 -0.06 19.70
C ALA A 207 10.32 -0.85 18.95
N PRO A 208 10.53 -2.16 19.20
CA PRO A 208 11.51 -2.94 18.43
C PRO A 208 11.17 -3.03 16.94
N GLU A 209 9.89 -3.19 16.61
CA GLU A 209 9.48 -3.30 15.20
C GLU A 209 9.67 -1.99 14.44
N LEU A 210 9.34 -0.85 15.04
CA LEU A 210 9.60 0.46 14.45
C LEU A 210 11.10 0.76 14.36
N LYS A 211 11.94 0.37 15.34
CA LYS A 211 13.38 0.52 15.22
C LYS A 211 13.96 -0.22 14.01
N LYS A 212 13.58 -1.48 13.81
CA LYS A 212 13.99 -2.26 12.63
C LYS A 212 13.52 -1.61 11.33
N LEU A 213 12.26 -1.17 11.29
CA LEU A 213 11.70 -0.45 10.14
C LEU A 213 12.46 0.85 9.85
N CYS A 214 12.82 1.62 10.87
CA CYS A 214 13.58 2.85 10.71
C CYS A 214 14.97 2.61 10.12
N VAL A 215 15.64 1.54 10.55
CA VAL A 215 16.93 1.13 9.95
C VAL A 215 16.76 0.83 8.47
N PHE A 216 15.73 0.06 8.09
CA PHE A 216 15.45 -0.25 6.68
C PHE A 216 15.10 1.01 5.86
N LEU A 217 14.30 1.92 6.42
CA LEU A 217 13.88 3.15 5.75
C LEU A 217 14.95 4.25 5.80
N GLU A 218 16.03 4.06 6.57
CA GLU A 218 17.10 5.06 6.80
C GLU A 218 16.58 6.36 7.42
N ILE A 219 15.67 6.22 8.39
CA ILE A 219 15.07 7.33 9.14
C ILE A 219 15.36 7.20 10.63
N ASP A 220 15.25 8.32 11.34
CA ASP A 220 15.54 8.40 12.76
C ASP A 220 14.35 7.94 13.60
N TYR A 221 14.54 6.90 14.42
CA TYR A 221 13.53 6.36 15.31
C TYR A 221 13.12 7.36 16.40
N GLU A 222 14.06 8.18 16.92
CA GLU A 222 13.74 9.10 18.01
C GLU A 222 12.65 10.11 17.65
N LYS A 223 12.51 10.43 16.36
CA LYS A 223 11.44 11.30 15.86
C LYS A 223 10.03 10.71 15.95
N PHE A 224 9.88 9.40 16.18
CA PHE A 224 8.57 8.80 16.49
C PHE A 224 8.11 9.03 17.92
N ILE A 225 9.03 9.39 18.81
CA ILE A 225 8.80 9.43 20.27
C ILE A 225 8.52 10.85 20.75
N THR A 226 9.01 11.86 20.01
CA THR A 226 8.89 13.27 20.44
C THR A 226 7.48 13.80 20.20
N ASP A 227 6.85 14.31 21.28
CA ASP A 227 5.54 14.97 21.22
C ASP A 227 5.55 16.29 20.42
N GLU A 228 6.74 16.86 20.16
CA GLU A 228 6.92 18.13 19.44
C GLU A 228 6.52 18.04 17.95
N SER A 229 6.51 16.82 17.37
CA SER A 229 6.22 16.63 15.96
C SER A 229 4.76 16.96 15.59
N ASP A 230 3.80 16.68 16.47
CA ASP A 230 2.37 16.72 16.12
C ASP A 230 1.81 18.12 15.98
N GLU A 231 2.08 19.02 16.94
CA GLU A 231 1.55 20.38 16.88
C GLU A 231 2.24 21.21 15.80
N THR A 232 3.53 20.99 15.59
CA THR A 232 4.32 21.73 14.59
C THR A 232 3.95 21.30 13.19
N ILE A 233 3.78 19.99 12.92
CA ILE A 233 3.31 19.49 11.63
C ILE A 233 1.89 19.99 11.33
N ILE A 234 0.99 19.92 12.31
CA ILE A 234 -0.40 20.35 12.15
C ILE A 234 -0.52 21.87 11.98
N LYS A 235 0.32 22.65 12.64
CA LYS A 235 0.32 24.11 12.55
C LYS A 235 0.98 24.65 11.29
N ASN A 236 2.04 23.97 10.81
CA ASN A 236 2.88 24.45 9.71
C ASN A 236 2.50 23.87 8.33
N THR A 237 1.58 22.91 8.28
CA THR A 237 1.14 22.32 7.02
C THR A 237 -0.25 22.78 6.64
N ALA A 238 -0.45 22.99 5.34
CA ALA A 238 -1.78 23.24 4.77
C ALA A 238 -2.68 21.99 4.74
N LEU A 239 -2.32 20.94 5.51
CA LEU A 239 -3.08 19.69 5.61
C LEU A 239 -4.50 19.98 6.10
N LYS A 240 -5.48 19.64 5.29
CA LYS A 240 -6.90 19.75 5.68
C LYS A 240 -7.27 18.68 6.70
N THR A 241 -8.40 18.88 7.37
CA THR A 241 -8.88 18.07 8.50
C THR A 241 -8.89 16.56 8.24
N LYS A 242 -9.07 16.12 6.99
CA LYS A 242 -9.04 14.69 6.64
C LYS A 242 -7.65 14.06 6.72
N ASP A 243 -6.60 14.81 6.35
CA ASP A 243 -5.22 14.30 6.42
C ASP A 243 -4.67 14.30 7.84
N LYS A 244 -5.14 15.19 8.71
CA LYS A 244 -4.84 15.16 10.15
C LYS A 244 -5.28 13.85 10.82
N LEU A 245 -6.29 13.17 10.28
CA LEU A 245 -6.75 11.85 10.76
C LEU A 245 -5.74 10.73 10.50
N PHE A 246 -4.74 10.93 9.67
CA PHE A 246 -3.73 9.94 9.32
C PHE A 246 -2.40 10.12 10.04
N ILE A 247 -2.30 11.04 10.99
CA ILE A 247 -1.17 11.12 11.93
C ILE A 247 -1.53 10.29 13.16
N ARG A 248 -0.63 9.41 13.59
CA ARG A 248 -0.79 8.51 14.73
C ARG A 248 0.44 8.51 15.60
N LYS A 249 0.23 8.38 16.91
CA LYS A 249 1.28 8.18 17.91
C LYS A 249 1.41 6.71 18.27
N ILE A 250 2.60 6.31 18.70
CA ILE A 250 2.83 4.96 19.22
C ILE A 250 1.89 4.66 20.39
N SER A 251 1.61 5.64 21.25
CA SER A 251 0.69 5.52 22.39
C SER A 251 -0.75 5.20 21.98
N GLU A 252 -1.15 5.43 20.74
CA GLU A 252 -2.50 5.14 20.24
C GLU A 252 -2.65 3.68 19.74
N ILE A 253 -1.57 2.90 19.70
CA ILE A 253 -1.59 1.51 19.26
C ILE A 253 -2.36 0.66 20.27
N LYS A 254 -3.41 -0.02 19.80
CA LYS A 254 -4.25 -0.89 20.63
C LYS A 254 -3.97 -2.36 20.34
N PRO A 255 -3.41 -3.14 21.27
CA PRO A 255 -3.06 -4.55 21.05
C PRO A 255 -4.27 -5.47 20.83
N THR A 256 -5.49 -4.99 21.14
CA THR A 256 -6.72 -5.80 21.12
C THR A 256 -7.28 -6.11 19.72
N ASN A 257 -6.66 -5.61 18.65
CA ASN A 257 -7.17 -5.78 17.28
C ASN A 257 -6.62 -7.03 16.57
N THR A 258 -6.36 -8.09 17.31
CA THR A 258 -5.83 -9.37 16.80
C THR A 258 -6.67 -10.55 17.27
N LYS A 259 -6.54 -11.69 16.61
CA LYS A 259 -7.19 -12.98 16.97
C LYS A 259 -8.73 -12.92 17.07
N LYS A 260 -9.36 -11.94 16.41
CA LYS A 260 -10.83 -11.82 16.41
C LYS A 260 -11.51 -13.00 15.74
N TYR A 261 -10.82 -13.67 14.84
CA TYR A 261 -11.32 -14.85 14.14
C TYR A 261 -11.73 -15.98 15.11
N LEU A 262 -11.09 -16.08 16.27
CA LEU A 262 -11.42 -17.12 17.28
C LEU A 262 -12.85 -17.00 17.80
N THR A 263 -13.38 -15.79 17.88
CA THR A 263 -14.72 -15.52 18.44
C THR A 263 -15.76 -15.16 17.38
N LYS A 264 -15.33 -14.60 16.22
CA LYS A 264 -16.24 -14.04 15.21
C LYS A 264 -16.41 -14.91 13.96
N MET A 265 -15.49 -15.83 13.67
CA MET A 265 -15.66 -16.80 12.60
C MET A 265 -16.34 -18.07 13.13
N SER A 266 -17.26 -18.63 12.35
CA SER A 266 -17.78 -19.95 12.62
C SER A 266 -16.67 -21.01 12.49
N GLN A 267 -16.82 -22.16 13.14
CA GLN A 267 -15.87 -23.27 13.05
C GLN A 267 -15.69 -23.73 11.58
N LEU A 268 -16.77 -23.75 10.79
CA LEU A 268 -16.72 -24.09 9.37
C LEU A 268 -15.92 -23.07 8.56
N GLU A 269 -16.10 -21.77 8.80
CA GLU A 269 -15.32 -20.73 8.12
C GLU A 269 -13.82 -20.84 8.45
N ARG A 270 -13.48 -21.09 9.73
CA ARG A 270 -12.08 -21.29 10.14
C ARG A 270 -11.48 -22.51 9.46
N PHE A 271 -12.21 -23.63 9.44
CA PHE A 271 -11.79 -24.85 8.76
C PHE A 271 -11.55 -24.63 7.26
N ILE A 272 -12.49 -24.01 6.55
CA ILE A 272 -12.35 -23.71 5.11
C ILE A 272 -11.17 -22.79 4.85
N TYR A 273 -11.01 -21.74 5.67
CA TYR A 273 -9.89 -20.80 5.52
C TYR A 273 -8.55 -21.53 5.71
N GLU A 274 -8.41 -22.31 6.76
CA GLU A 274 -7.20 -23.08 7.04
C GLU A 274 -6.95 -24.19 6.00
N LEU A 275 -8.01 -24.84 5.50
CA LEU A 275 -7.88 -25.82 4.43
C LEU A 275 -7.15 -25.25 3.20
N ILE A 276 -7.41 -23.98 2.87
CA ILE A 276 -6.79 -23.29 1.76
C ILE A 276 -5.45 -22.68 2.17
N ALA A 277 -5.38 -22.00 3.30
CA ALA A 277 -4.30 -21.09 3.65
C ALA A 277 -3.24 -21.69 4.60
N ALA A 278 -3.38 -22.93 5.06
CA ALA A 278 -2.49 -23.49 6.08
C ALA A 278 -0.99 -23.33 5.79
N PRO A 279 -0.45 -23.56 4.57
CA PRO A 279 0.98 -23.39 4.31
C PRO A 279 1.47 -21.97 4.62
N TYR A 280 0.68 -20.96 4.25
CA TYR A 280 1.02 -19.55 4.48
C TYR A 280 0.77 -19.11 5.92
N LEU A 281 -0.31 -19.59 6.56
CA LEU A 281 -0.53 -19.36 7.99
C LEU A 281 0.65 -19.90 8.81
N MET A 282 1.12 -21.10 8.50
CA MET A 282 2.29 -21.71 9.18
C MET A 282 3.58 -20.95 8.88
N LYS A 283 3.82 -20.55 7.63
CA LYS A 283 4.99 -19.74 7.22
C LYS A 283 5.09 -18.45 8.04
N TYR A 284 3.97 -17.81 8.30
CA TYR A 284 3.89 -16.57 9.09
C TYR A 284 3.64 -16.82 10.59
N HIS A 285 3.84 -18.04 11.07
CA HIS A 285 3.72 -18.44 12.49
C HIS A 285 2.33 -18.19 13.11
N TYR A 286 1.27 -18.24 12.27
CA TYR A 286 -0.10 -18.22 12.77
C TYR A 286 -0.54 -19.62 13.18
N PRO A 287 -1.19 -19.77 14.35
CA PRO A 287 -1.58 -21.09 14.85
C PRO A 287 -2.63 -21.75 13.94
N ILE A 288 -2.54 -23.06 13.78
CA ILE A 288 -3.50 -23.90 13.05
C ILE A 288 -4.37 -24.64 14.05
N GLU A 289 -5.69 -24.55 13.88
CA GLU A 289 -6.68 -25.24 14.72
C GLU A 289 -6.90 -26.69 14.27
N PHE A 290 -6.95 -26.93 12.94
CA PHE A 290 -7.31 -28.22 12.36
C PHE A 290 -6.07 -28.94 11.79
N LYS A 291 -5.54 -29.92 12.52
CA LYS A 291 -4.32 -30.67 12.10
C LYS A 291 -4.41 -31.31 10.71
N ILE A 292 -5.61 -31.76 10.29
CA ILE A 292 -5.81 -32.43 9.01
C ILE A 292 -5.46 -31.51 7.82
N VAL A 293 -5.61 -30.20 7.99
CA VAL A 293 -5.29 -29.24 6.91
C VAL A 293 -3.79 -29.10 6.65
N THR A 294 -2.92 -29.63 7.51
CA THR A 294 -1.47 -29.61 7.30
C THR A 294 -0.98 -30.75 6.40
N SER A 295 -1.89 -31.65 5.97
CA SER A 295 -1.55 -32.82 5.16
C SER A 295 -0.89 -32.43 3.82
N PRO A 296 0.27 -33.02 3.47
CA PRO A 296 0.94 -32.83 2.18
C PRO A 296 0.08 -33.25 0.98
N LEU A 297 -0.87 -34.16 1.16
CA LEU A 297 -1.77 -34.64 0.11
C LEU A 297 -2.65 -33.52 -0.48
N LEU A 298 -2.83 -32.42 0.26
CA LEU A 298 -3.59 -31.24 -0.19
C LEU A 298 -2.77 -30.30 -1.09
N PHE A 299 -1.47 -30.51 -1.21
CA PHE A 299 -0.57 -29.62 -1.94
C PHE A 299 -0.94 -29.44 -3.43
N PRO A 300 -1.22 -30.50 -4.20
CA PRO A 300 -1.60 -30.33 -5.61
C PRO A 300 -2.89 -29.54 -5.79
N LEU A 301 -3.92 -29.84 -4.96
CA LEU A 301 -5.21 -29.15 -5.00
C LEU A 301 -5.05 -27.66 -4.71
N ARG A 302 -4.26 -27.31 -3.69
CA ARG A 302 -3.98 -25.92 -3.33
C ARG A 302 -3.26 -25.18 -4.44
N ASN A 303 -2.22 -25.76 -5.03
CA ASN A 303 -1.48 -25.14 -6.11
C ASN A 303 -2.35 -24.86 -7.33
N PHE A 304 -3.25 -25.78 -7.67
CA PHE A 304 -4.23 -25.55 -8.73
C PHE A 304 -5.16 -24.37 -8.42
N ALA A 305 -5.69 -24.32 -7.20
CA ALA A 305 -6.53 -23.23 -6.74
C ALA A 305 -5.79 -21.87 -6.73
N TYR A 306 -4.52 -21.85 -6.30
CA TYR A 306 -3.68 -20.65 -6.29
C TYR A 306 -3.40 -20.14 -7.71
N LEU A 307 -3.11 -21.04 -8.64
CA LEU A 307 -2.91 -20.66 -10.05
C LEU A 307 -4.18 -20.06 -10.65
N GLY A 308 -5.33 -20.70 -10.43
CA GLY A 308 -6.61 -20.18 -10.90
C GLY A 308 -6.92 -18.80 -10.34
N ALA A 309 -6.68 -18.59 -9.03
CA ALA A 309 -6.85 -17.29 -8.39
C ALA A 309 -5.90 -16.22 -8.97
N ARG A 310 -4.64 -16.57 -9.21
CA ARG A 310 -3.66 -15.67 -9.84
C ARG A 310 -4.10 -15.23 -11.24
N LEU A 311 -4.53 -16.15 -12.07
CA LEU A 311 -5.00 -15.87 -13.43
C LEU A 311 -6.23 -14.95 -13.41
N PHE A 312 -7.19 -15.24 -12.54
CA PHE A 312 -8.38 -14.42 -12.38
C PHE A 312 -8.07 -13.01 -11.87
N ASN A 313 -7.19 -12.88 -10.86
CA ASN A 313 -6.78 -11.58 -10.33
C ASN A 313 -6.02 -10.76 -11.37
N ASN A 314 -5.13 -11.38 -12.15
CA ASN A 314 -4.40 -10.71 -13.23
C ASN A 314 -5.37 -10.20 -14.31
N TRP A 315 -6.33 -11.00 -14.75
CA TRP A 315 -7.34 -10.58 -15.70
C TRP A 315 -8.16 -9.38 -15.18
N ARG A 316 -8.63 -9.45 -13.93
CA ARG A 316 -9.35 -8.32 -13.31
C ARG A 316 -8.50 -7.07 -13.23
N TYR A 317 -7.22 -7.21 -12.92
CA TYR A 317 -6.30 -6.10 -12.79
C TYR A 317 -6.08 -5.41 -14.14
N GLN A 318 -5.78 -6.16 -15.20
CA GLN A 318 -5.61 -5.64 -16.55
C GLN A 318 -6.89 -4.96 -17.09
N ARG A 319 -8.05 -5.56 -16.85
CA ARG A 319 -9.32 -4.96 -17.25
C ARG A 319 -9.52 -3.58 -16.62
N ARG A 320 -9.16 -3.41 -15.35
CA ARG A 320 -9.24 -2.12 -14.66
C ARG A 320 -8.27 -1.07 -15.23
N ASP A 321 -7.10 -1.48 -15.71
CA ASP A 321 -6.16 -0.57 -16.36
C ASP A 321 -6.80 0.05 -17.61
N ILE A 322 -7.42 -0.77 -18.46
CA ILE A 322 -8.12 -0.32 -19.67
C ILE A 322 -9.30 0.58 -19.31
N GLU A 323 -10.12 0.20 -18.33
CA GLU A 323 -11.24 1.02 -17.86
C GLU A 323 -10.79 2.37 -17.32
N THR A 324 -9.63 2.43 -16.66
CA THR A 324 -9.04 3.67 -16.15
C THR A 324 -8.57 4.58 -17.29
N TYR A 325 -7.90 4.01 -18.29
CA TYR A 325 -7.32 4.79 -19.39
C TYR A 325 -8.37 5.38 -20.34
N ASN A 326 -9.52 4.73 -20.45
CA ASN A 326 -10.62 5.16 -21.34
C ASN A 326 -11.58 6.18 -20.71
N LYS A 327 -11.42 6.50 -19.43
CA LYS A 327 -12.15 7.59 -18.74
C LYS A 327 -11.49 8.94 -18.96
#